data_73ff64eb3790618689927d0487f927ff
#
_entry.id   73ff64eb3790618689927d0487f927ff
#
_cell.length_a   1.000
_cell.length_b   1.000
_cell.length_c   1.000
_cell.angle_alpha   90.00
_cell.angle_beta   90.00
_cell.angle_gamma   90.00
#
_symmetry.space_group_name_H-M   'P 1'
#
loop_
_entity.id
_entity.type
_entity.pdbx_description
1 polymer ?
#
loop_
_entity_poly.entity_id
_entity_poly.type
_entity_poly.pdbx_seq_one_letter_code
_entity_poly.pdbx_strand_id
1 'polypeptide(L)'
;MGSGEKRQRRSNSFDLGLNASNTFEEIPESEVDGTSLPSGWYLVLFNQEEMDDAILKKLSDLGEVVYCFVEDHVMFSCASGWENGQCVWSVTHDCNLGRYHLQVGGIAPPFLENIRAKLVAKQDAAGGEKANVDYIYDVAAELAKDLTGFRHDQDTPGMAGNAFQVLEKIEKKHEKTSGKFLRRLFGRKLDQ
;
A
#
# COMPACT_ATOMS: atom_id res chain seq x y z
N MET A 1 15.37 30.46 27.60
CA MET A 1 14.89 29.17 28.03
C MET A 1 13.56 28.92 27.34
N GLY A 2 13.55 28.21 26.21
CA GLY A 2 12.39 27.83 25.43
C GLY A 2 12.29 26.34 25.38
N SER A 3 11.36 25.80 26.15
CA SER A 3 11.04 24.38 26.18
C SER A 3 10.35 23.99 24.87
N GLY A 4 11.09 23.32 23.99
CA GLY A 4 10.54 22.71 22.80
C GLY A 4 9.70 21.50 23.18
N GLU A 5 8.40 21.65 23.14
CA GLU A 5 7.44 20.53 23.21
C GLU A 5 7.65 19.63 22.00
N LYS A 6 8.29 18.48 22.21
CA LYS A 6 8.30 17.38 21.25
C LYS A 6 6.85 16.88 21.11
N ARG A 7 6.19 17.25 20.02
CA ARG A 7 4.94 16.60 19.59
C ARG A 7 5.24 15.11 19.39
N GLN A 8 4.88 14.32 20.38
CA GLN A 8 4.84 12.89 20.29
C GLN A 8 3.73 12.56 19.28
N ARG A 9 4.11 12.25 18.03
CA ARG A 9 3.17 11.67 17.07
C ARG A 9 2.71 10.35 17.68
N ARG A 10 1.47 10.32 18.15
CA ARG A 10 0.80 9.07 18.49
C ARG A 10 0.80 8.24 17.21
N SER A 11 1.42 7.06 17.26
CA SER A 11 1.20 6.02 16.26
C SER A 11 -0.27 5.65 16.39
N ASN A 12 -1.11 6.24 15.56
CA ASN A 12 -2.43 5.74 15.37
C ASN A 12 -2.25 4.40 14.66
N SER A 13 -2.40 3.30 15.38
CA SER A 13 -2.72 2.03 14.76
C SER A 13 -4.05 2.25 14.07
N PHE A 14 -3.99 2.49 12.76
CA PHE A 14 -5.19 2.62 11.97
C PHE A 14 -6.01 1.35 12.17
N ASP A 15 -7.30 1.50 12.49
CA ASP A 15 -8.23 0.36 12.61
C ASP A 15 -8.55 -0.17 11.21
N LEU A 16 -7.54 -0.78 10.57
CA LEU A 16 -7.67 -1.51 9.31
C LEU A 16 -8.40 -2.84 9.51
N GLY A 17 -8.80 -3.15 10.75
CA GLY A 17 -9.30 -4.47 11.12
C GLY A 17 -8.20 -5.53 11.14
N LEU A 18 -6.93 -5.13 11.27
CA LEU A 18 -5.75 -5.99 11.32
C LEU A 18 -5.09 -5.89 12.69
N ASN A 19 -4.62 -7.02 13.22
CA ASN A 19 -3.82 -7.10 14.45
C ASN A 19 -2.48 -7.74 14.16
N ALA A 20 -1.40 -7.18 14.74
CA ALA A 20 -0.10 -7.84 14.74
C ALA A 20 -0.17 -9.09 15.65
N SER A 21 0.06 -10.27 15.08
CA SER A 21 0.01 -11.55 15.80
C SER A 21 1.39 -12.12 16.08
N ASN A 22 2.34 -11.99 15.16
CA ASN A 22 3.69 -12.52 15.25
C ASN A 22 4.73 -11.56 14.69
N THR A 23 5.97 -11.72 15.11
CA THR A 23 7.14 -11.02 14.57
C THR A 23 8.14 -12.05 14.07
N PHE A 24 8.71 -11.84 12.87
CA PHE A 24 9.65 -12.75 12.22
C PHE A 24 10.97 -12.03 11.92
N GLU A 25 12.05 -12.78 11.73
CA GLU A 25 13.36 -12.24 11.33
C GLU A 25 13.41 -11.83 9.87
N GLU A 26 12.52 -12.43 9.04
CA GLU A 26 12.35 -12.15 7.61
C GLU A 26 10.90 -11.80 7.33
N ILE A 27 10.57 -11.47 6.08
CA ILE A 27 9.16 -11.30 5.66
C ILE A 27 8.48 -12.66 5.83
N PRO A 28 7.42 -12.75 6.64
CA PRO A 28 6.74 -14.00 6.88
C PRO A 28 6.04 -14.54 5.63
N GLU A 29 5.92 -15.85 5.51
CA GLU A 29 5.02 -16.50 4.53
C GLU A 29 3.57 -16.39 5.02
N SER A 30 3.01 -15.19 5.03
CA SER A 30 1.63 -14.91 5.44
C SER A 30 0.84 -14.20 4.34
N GLU A 31 -0.47 -14.08 4.51
CA GLU A 31 -1.30 -13.33 3.55
C GLU A 31 -1.04 -11.83 3.63
N VAL A 32 -0.79 -11.32 4.83
CA VAL A 32 -0.61 -9.89 5.09
C VAL A 32 0.43 -9.67 6.18
N ASP A 33 1.42 -8.88 5.88
CA ASP A 33 2.46 -8.45 6.81
C ASP A 33 2.54 -6.95 6.90
N GLY A 34 3.03 -6.43 8.03
CA GLY A 34 3.17 -4.99 8.21
C GLY A 34 4.37 -4.60 9.04
N THR A 35 4.88 -3.40 8.81
CA THR A 35 5.97 -2.81 9.59
C THR A 35 5.99 -1.29 9.48
N SER A 36 6.59 -0.64 10.49
CA SER A 36 6.89 0.79 10.43
C SER A 36 8.23 1.02 9.74
N LEU A 37 8.25 1.86 8.72
CA LEU A 37 9.48 2.23 8.02
C LEU A 37 10.21 3.38 8.75
N PRO A 38 11.56 3.46 8.65
CA PRO A 38 12.33 4.57 9.19
C PRO A 38 11.92 5.94 8.61
N SER A 39 11.38 5.97 7.42
CA SER A 39 10.83 7.16 6.75
C SER A 39 9.55 7.71 7.39
N GLY A 40 8.92 6.95 8.30
CA GLY A 40 7.67 7.30 8.97
C GLY A 40 6.40 6.75 8.30
N TRP A 41 6.54 6.02 7.21
CA TRP A 41 5.45 5.26 6.60
C TRP A 41 5.17 3.99 7.39
N TYR A 42 3.93 3.49 7.30
CA TYR A 42 3.59 2.14 7.69
C TYR A 42 3.41 1.30 6.43
N LEU A 43 4.26 0.30 6.27
CA LEU A 43 4.22 -0.63 5.14
C LEU A 43 3.27 -1.78 5.45
N VAL A 44 2.42 -2.12 4.48
CA VAL A 44 1.64 -3.35 4.48
C VAL A 44 1.97 -4.12 3.19
N LEU A 45 2.40 -5.36 3.34
CA LEU A 45 2.67 -6.28 2.25
C LEU A 45 1.51 -7.27 2.12
N PHE A 46 1.04 -7.44 0.90
CA PHE A 46 0.04 -8.46 0.55
C PHE A 46 0.70 -9.46 -0.39
N ASN A 47 0.74 -10.73 0.02
CA ASN A 47 1.32 -11.82 -0.77
C ASN A 47 0.34 -12.41 -1.79
N GLN A 48 -0.61 -11.63 -2.25
CA GLN A 48 -1.67 -12.05 -3.15
C GLN A 48 -1.91 -11.01 -4.26
N GLU A 49 -2.92 -11.29 -5.07
CA GLU A 49 -3.32 -10.55 -6.25
C GLU A 49 -3.40 -9.02 -6.07
N GLU A 50 -3.47 -8.31 -7.18
CA GLU A 50 -3.66 -6.86 -7.25
C GLU A 50 -4.79 -6.40 -6.31
N MET A 51 -4.54 -5.32 -5.57
CA MET A 51 -5.49 -4.82 -4.58
C MET A 51 -6.66 -4.08 -5.23
N ASP A 52 -7.88 -4.34 -4.75
CA ASP A 52 -9.08 -3.63 -5.16
C ASP A 52 -9.01 -2.13 -4.80
N ASP A 53 -9.28 -1.29 -5.77
CA ASP A 53 -9.41 0.17 -5.62
C ASP A 53 -10.35 0.59 -4.49
N ALA A 54 -11.38 -0.20 -4.20
CA ALA A 54 -12.30 0.07 -3.09
C ALA A 54 -11.61 -0.02 -1.72
N ILE A 55 -10.56 -0.83 -1.61
CA ILE A 55 -9.74 -0.94 -0.40
C ILE A 55 -8.81 0.28 -0.32
N LEU A 56 -8.10 0.61 -1.41
CA LEU A 56 -7.22 1.78 -1.48
C LEU A 56 -7.97 3.08 -1.17
N LYS A 57 -9.18 3.23 -1.71
CA LYS A 57 -10.08 4.33 -1.41
C LYS A 57 -10.36 4.45 0.08
N LYS A 58 -10.76 3.36 0.75
CA LYS A 58 -11.05 3.36 2.20
C LYS A 58 -9.81 3.66 3.05
N LEU A 59 -8.65 3.13 2.65
CA LEU A 59 -7.39 3.39 3.34
C LEU A 59 -7.03 4.87 3.24
N SER A 60 -7.23 5.48 2.08
CA SER A 60 -6.89 6.88 1.85
C SER A 60 -7.83 7.89 2.53
N ASP A 61 -8.99 7.45 3.04
CA ASP A 61 -9.82 8.25 3.96
C ASP A 61 -9.15 8.42 5.35
N LEU A 62 -8.17 7.56 5.67
CA LEU A 62 -7.44 7.58 6.95
C LEU A 62 -6.10 8.32 6.86
N GLY A 63 -5.56 8.50 5.66
CA GLY A 63 -4.29 9.16 5.40
C GLY A 63 -3.82 8.92 3.97
N GLU A 64 -2.68 9.51 3.62
CA GLU A 64 -2.05 9.29 2.32
C GLU A 64 -1.68 7.81 2.14
N VAL A 65 -1.97 7.24 0.96
CA VAL A 65 -1.63 5.87 0.59
C VAL A 65 -0.80 5.88 -0.68
N VAL A 66 0.32 5.17 -0.66
CA VAL A 66 1.09 4.82 -1.86
C VAL A 66 0.95 3.32 -2.05
N TYR A 67 0.37 2.93 -3.17
CA TYR A 67 0.25 1.54 -3.59
C TYR A 67 1.29 1.24 -4.66
N CYS A 68 1.91 0.06 -4.58
CA CYS A 68 2.80 -0.45 -5.61
C CYS A 68 2.56 -1.94 -5.78
N PHE A 69 2.42 -2.38 -7.02
CA PHE A 69 2.28 -3.78 -7.39
C PHE A 69 3.25 -4.12 -8.53
N VAL A 70 3.86 -5.29 -8.44
CA VAL A 70 4.80 -5.81 -9.43
C VAL A 70 4.49 -7.28 -9.69
N GLU A 71 4.48 -7.69 -10.97
CA GLU A 71 4.27 -9.06 -11.41
C GLU A 71 5.33 -9.43 -12.45
N ASP A 72 6.36 -10.14 -11.99
CA ASP A 72 7.56 -10.46 -12.76
C ASP A 72 7.28 -11.39 -13.94
N HIS A 73 6.30 -12.30 -13.82
CA HIS A 73 6.01 -13.30 -14.85
C HIS A 73 5.49 -12.69 -16.15
N VAL A 74 4.77 -11.58 -16.04
CA VAL A 74 4.20 -10.86 -17.18
C VAL A 74 4.82 -9.49 -17.39
N MET A 75 5.82 -9.11 -16.59
CA MET A 75 6.48 -7.80 -16.62
C MET A 75 5.47 -6.66 -16.58
N PHE A 76 4.55 -6.74 -15.61
CA PHE A 76 3.56 -5.70 -15.32
C PHE A 76 3.91 -5.05 -13.98
N SER A 77 3.89 -3.72 -13.93
CA SER A 77 4.07 -2.97 -12.69
C SER A 77 3.18 -1.74 -12.66
N CYS A 78 2.68 -1.41 -11.47
CA CYS A 78 1.98 -0.15 -11.27
C CYS A 78 2.28 0.46 -9.91
N ALA A 79 2.15 1.78 -9.83
CA ALA A 79 2.12 2.53 -8.58
C ALA A 79 1.05 3.60 -8.64
N SER A 80 0.42 3.89 -7.51
CA SER A 80 -0.58 4.95 -7.41
C SER A 80 -0.57 5.61 -6.05
N GLY A 81 -0.90 6.89 -6.03
CA GLY A 81 -1.08 7.68 -4.81
C GLY A 81 -2.54 8.01 -4.61
N TRP A 82 -3.01 7.86 -3.38
CA TRP A 82 -4.40 8.07 -2.99
C TRP A 82 -4.50 9.00 -1.80
N GLU A 83 -5.44 9.94 -1.87
CA GLU A 83 -5.76 10.89 -0.81
C GLU A 83 -7.25 11.13 -0.74
N ASN A 84 -7.83 11.19 0.46
CA ASN A 84 -9.24 11.53 0.69
C ASN A 84 -10.21 10.71 -0.19
N GLY A 85 -9.96 9.42 -0.33
CA GLY A 85 -10.80 8.51 -1.12
C GLY A 85 -10.63 8.63 -2.63
N GLN A 86 -9.60 9.32 -3.13
CA GLN A 86 -9.37 9.54 -4.56
C GLN A 86 -7.95 9.15 -4.98
N CYS A 87 -7.84 8.51 -6.15
CA CYS A 87 -6.55 8.33 -6.81
C CYS A 87 -6.09 9.68 -7.38
N VAL A 88 -5.00 10.23 -6.84
CA VAL A 88 -4.46 11.53 -7.27
C VAL A 88 -3.43 11.40 -8.38
N TRP A 89 -2.75 10.25 -8.45
CA TRP A 89 -1.85 9.92 -9.55
C TRP A 89 -1.72 8.40 -9.70
N SER A 90 -1.36 7.97 -10.90
CA SER A 90 -1.01 6.57 -11.21
C SER A 90 0.08 6.49 -12.27
N VAL A 91 0.88 5.42 -12.20
CA VAL A 91 1.91 5.06 -13.19
C VAL A 91 1.79 3.57 -13.43
N THR A 92 1.70 3.16 -14.70
CA THR A 92 1.55 1.75 -15.07
C THR A 92 2.46 1.42 -16.24
N HIS A 93 3.19 0.33 -16.11
CA HIS A 93 3.94 -0.32 -17.18
C HIS A 93 3.33 -1.70 -17.48
N ASP A 94 3.17 -2.00 -18.77
CA ASP A 94 2.77 -3.32 -19.28
C ASP A 94 3.64 -3.65 -20.48
N CYS A 95 4.50 -4.64 -20.38
CA CYS A 95 5.41 -4.98 -21.45
C CYS A 95 4.70 -5.56 -22.70
N ASN A 96 3.46 -6.05 -22.57
CA ASN A 96 2.65 -6.47 -23.69
C ASN A 96 2.25 -5.33 -24.63
N LEU A 97 2.26 -4.10 -24.11
CA LEU A 97 1.99 -2.86 -24.86
C LEU A 97 3.27 -2.22 -25.41
N GLY A 98 4.42 -2.83 -25.15
CA GLY A 98 5.75 -2.38 -25.62
C GLY A 98 6.72 -2.13 -24.48
N ARG A 99 8.01 -2.30 -24.76
CA ARG A 99 9.10 -2.17 -23.79
C ARG A 99 9.19 -0.77 -23.14
N TYR A 100 8.78 0.26 -23.86
CA TYR A 100 8.75 1.64 -23.37
C TYR A 100 7.37 2.11 -22.93
N HIS A 101 6.40 1.19 -22.87
CA HIS A 101 5.07 1.56 -22.42
C HIS A 101 5.14 2.12 -20.99
N LEU A 102 4.56 3.29 -20.79
CA LEU A 102 4.39 3.91 -19.47
C LEU A 102 3.18 4.84 -19.51
N GLN A 103 2.11 4.40 -18.92
CA GLN A 103 0.90 5.21 -18.78
C GLN A 103 0.97 5.99 -17.46
N VAL A 104 0.73 7.30 -17.52
CA VAL A 104 0.71 8.18 -16.35
C VAL A 104 -0.66 8.84 -16.27
N GLY A 105 -1.30 8.75 -15.10
CA GLY A 105 -2.58 9.40 -14.79
C GLY A 105 -2.44 10.41 -13.66
N GLY A 106 -3.29 11.43 -13.66
CA GLY A 106 -3.32 12.44 -12.60
C GLY A 106 -2.07 13.33 -12.54
N ILE A 107 -1.74 13.82 -11.33
CA ILE A 107 -0.59 14.69 -11.09
C ILE A 107 0.50 13.87 -10.37
N ALA A 108 1.34 13.21 -11.18
CA ALA A 108 2.43 12.39 -10.65
C ALA A 108 3.47 13.23 -9.90
N PRO A 109 4.20 12.62 -8.93
CA PRO A 109 5.30 13.28 -8.22
C PRO A 109 6.34 13.87 -9.19
N PRO A 110 6.89 15.06 -8.92
CA PRO A 110 7.73 15.80 -9.88
C PRO A 110 9.03 15.08 -10.24
N PHE A 111 9.50 14.14 -9.41
CA PHE A 111 10.71 13.37 -9.69
C PHE A 111 10.46 12.13 -10.58
N LEU A 112 9.22 11.80 -10.95
CA LEU A 112 8.91 10.72 -11.90
C LEU A 112 9.69 10.85 -13.21
N GLU A 113 9.76 12.05 -13.77
CA GLU A 113 10.47 12.26 -15.05
C GLU A 113 11.97 11.99 -14.96
N ASN A 114 12.59 12.25 -13.80
CA ASN A 114 13.99 11.92 -13.59
C ASN A 114 14.21 10.39 -13.51
N ILE A 115 13.30 9.68 -12.82
CA ILE A 115 13.31 8.20 -12.75
C ILE A 115 13.16 7.64 -14.15
N ARG A 116 12.13 8.08 -14.88
CA ARG A 116 11.86 7.67 -16.25
C ARG A 116 13.06 7.89 -17.19
N ALA A 117 13.61 9.10 -17.21
CA ALA A 117 14.74 9.43 -18.06
C ALA A 117 15.96 8.53 -17.79
N LYS A 118 16.26 8.27 -16.51
CA LYS A 118 17.34 7.37 -16.08
C LYS A 118 17.13 5.93 -16.57
N LEU A 119 15.89 5.42 -16.43
CA LEU A 119 15.58 4.03 -16.80
C LEU A 119 15.46 3.86 -18.32
N VAL A 120 14.95 4.86 -19.05
CA VAL A 120 14.98 4.90 -20.51
C VAL A 120 16.41 4.87 -21.02
N ALA A 121 17.32 5.68 -20.47
CA ALA A 121 18.72 5.66 -20.88
C ALA A 121 19.38 4.30 -20.63
N LYS A 122 19.05 3.60 -19.54
CA LYS A 122 19.51 2.22 -19.29
C LYS A 122 18.92 1.24 -20.31
N GLN A 123 17.63 1.37 -20.64
CA GLN A 123 16.96 0.53 -21.64
C GLN A 123 17.60 0.68 -23.01
N ASP A 124 17.86 1.92 -23.43
CA ASP A 124 18.54 2.22 -24.71
C ASP A 124 19.94 1.63 -24.76
N ALA A 125 20.72 1.80 -23.70
CA ALA A 125 22.07 1.26 -23.59
C ALA A 125 22.11 -0.28 -23.62
N ALA A 126 21.05 -0.94 -23.14
CA ALA A 126 20.92 -2.40 -23.16
C ALA A 126 20.44 -2.98 -24.51
N GLY A 127 20.06 -2.14 -25.46
CA GLY A 127 19.57 -2.55 -26.79
C GLY A 127 18.13 -2.13 -27.11
N GLY A 128 17.53 -1.28 -26.32
CA GLY A 128 16.20 -0.72 -26.53
C GLY A 128 15.09 -1.76 -26.51
N GLU A 129 14.19 -1.72 -27.48
CA GLU A 129 13.07 -2.68 -27.64
C GLU A 129 13.54 -4.15 -27.73
N LYS A 130 14.77 -4.40 -28.16
CA LYS A 130 15.33 -5.74 -28.36
C LYS A 130 16.12 -6.25 -27.16
N ALA A 131 16.23 -5.47 -26.11
CA ALA A 131 16.94 -5.87 -24.90
C ALA A 131 16.29 -7.07 -24.24
N ASN A 132 17.10 -7.95 -23.63
CA ASN A 132 16.61 -9.08 -22.82
C ASN A 132 16.17 -8.66 -21.40
N VAL A 133 16.30 -7.35 -21.09
CA VAL A 133 15.92 -6.76 -19.81
C VAL A 133 14.86 -5.70 -20.02
N ASP A 134 14.06 -5.44 -19.00
CA ASP A 134 13.04 -4.40 -18.99
C ASP A 134 13.27 -3.46 -17.81
N TYR A 135 13.96 -2.34 -18.08
CA TYR A 135 14.19 -1.32 -17.06
C TYR A 135 12.99 -0.41 -16.86
N ILE A 136 12.06 -0.34 -17.81
CA ILE A 136 10.85 0.50 -17.66
C ILE A 136 9.89 -0.11 -16.63
N TYR A 137 9.91 -1.44 -16.50
CA TYR A 137 9.23 -2.17 -15.44
C TYR A 137 9.55 -1.64 -14.03
N ASP A 138 10.77 -1.17 -13.81
CA ASP A 138 11.22 -0.64 -12.52
C ASP A 138 10.68 0.75 -12.16
N VAL A 139 10.06 1.48 -13.10
CA VAL A 139 9.63 2.87 -12.87
C VAL A 139 8.66 2.98 -11.69
N ALA A 140 7.66 2.09 -11.62
CA ALA A 140 6.67 2.10 -10.54
C ALA A 140 7.31 1.83 -9.17
N ALA A 141 8.19 0.82 -9.09
CA ALA A 141 8.86 0.45 -7.85
C ALA A 141 9.87 1.52 -7.38
N GLU A 142 10.63 2.15 -8.30
CA GLU A 142 11.53 3.25 -7.96
C GLU A 142 10.76 4.48 -7.49
N LEU A 143 9.60 4.79 -8.12
CA LEU A 143 8.74 5.89 -7.68
C LEU A 143 8.21 5.66 -6.27
N ALA A 144 7.68 4.46 -5.98
CA ALA A 144 7.23 4.10 -4.65
C ALA A 144 8.35 4.16 -3.61
N LYS A 145 9.56 3.69 -3.97
CA LYS A 145 10.75 3.78 -3.12
C LYS A 145 11.13 5.21 -2.79
N ASP A 146 11.17 6.10 -3.78
CA ASP A 146 11.55 7.51 -3.56
C ASP A 146 10.54 8.23 -2.65
N LEU A 147 9.26 7.80 -2.65
CA LEU A 147 8.23 8.33 -1.75
C LEU A 147 8.31 7.75 -0.35
N THR A 148 8.45 6.43 -0.25
CA THR A 148 8.25 5.71 1.02
C THR A 148 9.56 5.27 1.69
N GLY A 149 10.65 5.18 0.93
CA GLY A 149 11.93 4.63 1.39
C GLY A 149 12.00 3.10 1.34
N PHE A 150 11.01 2.41 0.74
CA PHE A 150 10.97 0.94 0.67
C PHE A 150 10.85 0.44 -0.78
N ARG A 151 11.61 -0.60 -1.09
CA ARG A 151 11.47 -1.41 -2.29
C ARG A 151 11.67 -2.89 -1.92
N HIS A 152 10.78 -3.76 -2.38
CA HIS A 152 10.67 -5.16 -1.97
C HIS A 152 11.92 -6.02 -2.25
N ASP A 153 12.73 -5.65 -3.25
CA ASP A 153 13.94 -6.35 -3.72
C ASP A 153 15.24 -5.68 -3.26
N GLN A 154 15.18 -4.75 -2.31
CA GLN A 154 16.34 -4.01 -1.82
C GLN A 154 16.30 -3.85 -0.30
N ASP A 155 17.50 -3.82 0.30
CA ASP A 155 17.63 -3.52 1.72
C ASP A 155 17.12 -2.12 2.04
N THR A 156 16.39 -2.00 3.14
CA THR A 156 15.91 -0.71 3.67
C THR A 156 16.82 -0.26 4.80
N PRO A 157 17.65 0.78 4.61
CA PRO A 157 18.57 1.26 5.64
C PRO A 157 17.84 1.64 6.93
N GLY A 158 18.31 1.12 8.05
CA GLY A 158 17.74 1.39 9.37
C GLY A 158 16.54 0.52 9.75
N MET A 159 16.16 -0.44 8.91
CA MET A 159 15.16 -1.45 9.25
C MET A 159 15.82 -2.64 9.98
N ALA A 160 15.20 -3.13 11.05
CA ALA A 160 15.67 -4.33 11.74
C ALA A 160 15.29 -5.59 10.95
N GLY A 161 16.10 -6.65 11.03
CA GLY A 161 15.83 -7.92 10.33
C GLY A 161 14.51 -8.61 10.74
N ASN A 162 13.99 -8.31 11.93
CA ASN A 162 12.73 -8.84 12.46
C ASN A 162 11.62 -7.78 12.52
N ALA A 163 11.63 -6.81 11.62
CA ALA A 163 10.71 -5.67 11.66
C ALA A 163 9.27 -6.04 11.26
N PHE A 164 9.09 -7.06 10.42
CA PHE A 164 7.78 -7.45 9.92
C PHE A 164 6.97 -8.22 10.96
N GLN A 165 5.67 -7.95 10.97
CA GLN A 165 4.68 -8.60 11.82
C GLN A 165 3.56 -9.15 10.94
N VAL A 166 3.14 -10.39 11.20
CA VAL A 166 1.95 -10.96 10.57
C VAL A 166 0.72 -10.19 11.05
N LEU A 167 -0.12 -9.79 10.10
CA LEU A 167 -1.37 -9.09 10.38
C LEU A 167 -2.54 -10.02 10.12
N GLU A 168 -3.48 -10.06 11.05
CA GLU A 168 -4.70 -10.85 10.95
C GLU A 168 -5.92 -9.95 10.82
N LYS A 169 -6.85 -10.33 9.95
CA LYS A 169 -8.11 -9.62 9.80
C LYS A 169 -8.95 -9.76 11.08
N ILE A 170 -9.33 -8.64 11.67
CA ILE A 170 -10.27 -8.64 12.78
C ILE A 170 -11.68 -8.94 12.25
N GLU A 171 -12.16 -10.15 12.49
CA GLU A 171 -13.59 -10.45 12.28
C GLU A 171 -14.42 -9.63 13.26
N LYS A 172 -15.16 -8.64 12.78
CA LYS A 172 -16.20 -7.99 13.59
C LYS A 172 -17.20 -9.05 13.96
N LYS A 173 -17.19 -9.54 15.23
CA LYS A 173 -18.28 -10.33 15.76
C LYS A 173 -19.54 -9.49 15.60
N HIS A 174 -20.40 -9.87 14.66
CA HIS A 174 -21.77 -9.37 14.65
C HIS A 174 -22.36 -9.76 16.03
N GLU A 175 -22.45 -8.82 16.95
CA GLU A 175 -23.33 -8.96 18.09
C GLU A 175 -24.72 -9.24 17.52
N LYS A 176 -25.12 -10.50 17.58
CA LYS A 176 -26.50 -10.87 17.37
C LYS A 176 -27.27 -10.12 18.45
N THR A 177 -27.77 -8.95 18.10
CA THR A 177 -28.73 -8.22 18.93
C THR A 177 -29.87 -9.19 19.12
N SER A 178 -29.85 -9.85 20.27
CA SER A 178 -30.86 -10.82 20.68
C SER A 178 -32.20 -10.11 20.59
N GLY A 179 -33.06 -10.55 19.69
CA GLY A 179 -34.40 -10.03 19.42
C GLY A 179 -35.40 -10.15 20.61
N LYS A 180 -34.91 -9.98 21.84
CA LYS A 180 -35.72 -9.94 23.07
C LYS A 180 -36.20 -8.55 23.47
N PHE A 181 -35.72 -7.48 22.82
CA PHE A 181 -36.09 -6.12 23.19
C PHE A 181 -37.39 -5.62 22.53
N LEU A 182 -37.85 -6.24 21.47
CA LEU A 182 -39.04 -5.81 20.72
C LEU A 182 -40.38 -6.39 21.22
N ARG A 183 -40.35 -7.28 22.22
CA ARG A 183 -41.61 -7.86 22.79
C ARG A 183 -42.17 -7.06 23.96
N ARG A 184 -41.55 -5.99 24.40
CA ARG A 184 -41.99 -5.24 25.60
C ARG A 184 -42.66 -3.90 25.29
N LEU A 185 -42.78 -3.52 24.01
CA LEU A 185 -43.39 -2.23 23.62
C LEU A 185 -44.80 -2.30 23.01
N PHE A 186 -45.35 -3.50 22.76
CA PHE A 186 -46.71 -3.64 22.21
C PHE A 186 -47.60 -4.57 23.00
N GLY A 187 -47.61 -4.44 24.32
CA GLY A 187 -48.45 -5.19 25.19
C GLY A 187 -49.28 -4.30 26.10
N ARG A 188 -50.17 -3.43 25.55
CA ARG A 188 -51.31 -2.91 26.26
C ARG A 188 -52.58 -3.28 25.47
N LYS A 189 -53.26 -4.30 25.96
CA LYS A 189 -54.69 -4.52 25.70
C LYS A 189 -55.46 -3.28 26.13
N LEU A 190 -56.28 -2.76 25.25
CA LEU A 190 -57.45 -1.97 25.62
C LEU A 190 -58.60 -2.94 25.84
N ASP A 191 -58.99 -3.14 27.11
CA ASP A 191 -60.31 -3.63 27.48
C ASP A 191 -61.26 -2.43 27.43
N GLN A 192 -62.22 -2.44 26.61
CA GLN A 192 -63.64 -2.21 26.73
C GLN A 192 -64.33 -2.19 25.42
#